data_557d8d411378d7fea92a2eeb3fc5e281
#
_entry.id   557d8d411378d7fea92a2eeb3fc5e281
#
_cell.length_a   1.000
_cell.length_b   1.000
_cell.length_c   1.000
_cell.angle_alpha   90.00
_cell.angle_beta   90.00
_cell.angle_gamma   90.00
#
_symmetry.space_group_name_H-M   'P 1'
#
loop_
_entity.id
_entity.type
_entity.pdbx_description
1 polymer ?
#
loop_
_entity_poly.entity_id
_entity_poly.type
_entity_poly.pdbx_seq_one_letter_code
_entity_poly.pdbx_strand_id
1 'polypeptide(L)'
;NAAATFSLTSHIGISTILIKKSLKDFQGVERRFNKVFDFNGVTFFDDYAHHPTEIKEVLNGVKKSFLNKKVISIFQPHRISRLNDLSNDFSKSFKNSDQVLLCPVYKAGEKIKLKFKYEKFARDISKNSKALVIMVNQKQDLVNFFKNNLKGNEIVIGMGAGSISGWLRELKNFLR
;
A
#
# COMPACT_ATOMS: atom_id res chain seq x y z
N ASN A 1 -0.44 3.43 16.94
CA ASN A 1 -1.52 4.33 17.38
C ASN A 1 -2.32 3.76 18.56
N ALA A 2 -2.78 2.49 18.54
CA ALA A 2 -3.56 1.90 19.65
C ALA A 2 -2.83 1.99 21.00
N ALA A 3 -1.52 1.67 21.06
CA ALA A 3 -0.73 1.80 22.27
C ALA A 3 -0.66 3.24 22.78
N ALA A 4 -0.47 4.21 21.91
CA ALA A 4 -0.45 5.63 22.27
C ALA A 4 -1.82 6.09 22.79
N THR A 5 -2.91 5.68 22.13
CA THR A 5 -4.28 5.96 22.59
C THR A 5 -4.52 5.35 23.96
N PHE A 6 -4.15 4.07 24.16
CA PHE A 6 -4.28 3.40 25.45
C PHE A 6 -3.52 4.14 26.56
N SER A 7 -2.24 4.50 26.31
CA SER A 7 -1.42 5.20 27.30
C SER A 7 -2.00 6.56 27.66
N LEU A 8 -2.38 7.35 26.66
CA LEU A 8 -2.95 8.68 26.89
C LEU A 8 -4.28 8.61 27.64
N THR A 9 -5.20 7.74 27.20
CA THR A 9 -6.52 7.62 27.86
C THR A 9 -6.45 7.06 29.27
N SER A 10 -5.49 6.16 29.54
CA SER A 10 -5.21 5.69 30.89
C SER A 10 -4.67 6.82 31.76
N HIS A 11 -3.78 7.66 31.23
CA HIS A 11 -3.20 8.79 31.96
C HIS A 11 -4.24 9.84 32.38
N ILE A 12 -5.24 10.08 31.54
CA ILE A 12 -6.37 10.99 31.87
C ILE A 12 -7.48 10.32 32.70
N GLY A 13 -7.25 9.11 33.24
CA GLY A 13 -8.12 8.45 34.21
C GLY A 13 -9.25 7.60 33.63
N ILE A 14 -9.25 7.31 32.31
CA ILE A 14 -10.25 6.40 31.74
C ILE A 14 -9.95 4.95 32.17
N SER A 15 -10.98 4.24 32.60
CA SER A 15 -10.84 2.83 33.00
C SER A 15 -10.25 1.96 31.88
N THR A 16 -9.24 1.15 32.23
CA THR A 16 -8.60 0.23 31.27
C THR A 16 -9.58 -0.78 30.69
N ILE A 17 -10.66 -1.13 31.39
CA ILE A 17 -11.71 -2.02 30.90
C ILE A 17 -12.46 -1.35 29.74
N LEU A 18 -12.83 -0.06 29.90
CA LEU A 18 -13.51 0.71 28.87
C LEU A 18 -12.61 0.92 27.66
N ILE A 19 -11.33 1.25 27.89
CA ILE A 19 -10.34 1.44 26.80
C ILE A 19 -10.21 0.14 25.98
N LYS A 20 -10.02 -1.00 26.64
CA LYS A 20 -9.92 -2.31 25.98
C LYS A 20 -11.16 -2.64 25.18
N LYS A 21 -12.37 -2.40 25.75
CA LYS A 21 -13.64 -2.60 25.04
C LYS A 21 -13.71 -1.72 23.80
N SER A 22 -13.47 -0.41 23.93
CA SER A 22 -13.52 0.52 22.81
C SER A 22 -12.52 0.19 21.72
N LEU A 23 -11.29 -0.24 22.09
CA LEU A 23 -10.27 -0.66 21.09
C LEU A 23 -10.67 -1.96 20.38
N LYS A 24 -11.37 -2.88 21.07
CA LYS A 24 -11.88 -4.12 20.46
C LYS A 24 -13.00 -3.83 19.46
N ASP A 25 -13.89 -2.91 19.80
CA ASP A 25 -15.05 -2.55 18.98
C ASP A 25 -14.70 -1.56 17.85
N PHE A 26 -13.48 -1.03 17.86
CA PHE A 26 -13.02 -0.05 16.89
C PHE A 26 -12.84 -0.67 15.50
N GLN A 27 -13.63 -0.21 14.53
CA GLN A 27 -13.65 -0.74 13.16
C GLN A 27 -12.49 -0.27 12.28
N GLY A 28 -11.53 0.47 12.84
CA GLY A 28 -10.40 1.03 12.10
C GLY A 28 -10.69 2.42 11.52
N VAL A 29 -9.72 2.92 10.79
CA VAL A 29 -9.81 4.19 10.03
C VAL A 29 -9.72 3.86 8.55
N GLU A 30 -10.49 4.55 7.72
CA GLU A 30 -10.41 4.37 6.27
C GLU A 30 -8.96 4.48 5.76
N ARG A 31 -8.64 3.69 4.75
CA ARG A 31 -7.30 3.64 4.15
C ARG A 31 -6.18 3.26 5.14
N ARG A 32 -6.49 2.43 6.14
CA ARG A 32 -5.53 1.83 7.07
C ARG A 32 -5.74 0.32 7.08
N PHE A 33 -5.15 -0.33 6.07
CA PHE A 33 -5.28 -1.76 5.81
C PHE A 33 -6.74 -2.23 5.71
N ASN A 34 -7.58 -1.46 5.02
CA ASN A 34 -8.99 -1.79 4.85
C ASN A 34 -9.18 -2.78 3.70
N LYS A 35 -9.94 -3.83 3.95
CA LYS A 35 -10.42 -4.72 2.88
C LYS A 35 -11.38 -3.95 1.96
N VAL A 36 -11.12 -3.99 0.65
CA VAL A 36 -11.94 -3.33 -0.37
C VAL A 36 -12.89 -4.32 -1.04
N PHE A 37 -12.38 -5.45 -1.52
CA PHE A 37 -13.16 -6.52 -2.15
C PHE A 37 -12.34 -7.82 -2.26
N ASP A 38 -13.03 -8.90 -2.63
CA ASP A 38 -12.41 -10.15 -3.07
C ASP A 38 -12.71 -10.40 -4.54
N PHE A 39 -11.75 -11.00 -5.25
CA PHE A 39 -11.90 -11.44 -6.62
C PHE A 39 -11.05 -12.70 -6.87
N ASN A 40 -11.66 -13.78 -7.38
CA ASN A 40 -10.98 -15.03 -7.71
C ASN A 40 -10.07 -15.58 -6.59
N GLY A 41 -10.52 -15.55 -5.33
CA GLY A 41 -9.76 -16.03 -4.18
C GLY A 41 -8.66 -15.07 -3.69
N VAL A 42 -8.54 -13.91 -4.31
CA VAL A 42 -7.59 -12.85 -3.96
C VAL A 42 -8.30 -11.74 -3.19
N THR A 43 -7.73 -11.31 -2.08
CA THR A 43 -8.25 -10.18 -1.29
C THR A 43 -7.46 -8.90 -1.60
N PHE A 44 -8.20 -7.83 -1.83
CA PHE A 44 -7.67 -6.49 -2.11
C PHE A 44 -7.82 -5.59 -0.90
N PHE A 45 -6.71 -4.98 -0.48
CA PHE A 45 -6.63 -4.03 0.62
C PHE A 45 -6.19 -2.65 0.16
N ASP A 46 -6.67 -1.62 0.85
CA ASP A 46 -6.29 -0.21 0.67
C ASP A 46 -5.55 0.28 1.91
N ASP A 47 -4.39 0.91 1.71
CA ASP A 47 -3.59 1.52 2.75
C ASP A 47 -3.06 2.89 2.34
N TYR A 48 -3.00 3.81 3.29
CA TYR A 48 -2.52 5.17 3.06
C TYR A 48 -0.98 5.27 3.03
N ALA A 49 -0.26 4.19 3.29
CA ALA A 49 1.20 4.16 3.33
C ALA A 49 1.81 4.80 2.08
N HIS A 50 2.59 5.85 2.28
CA HIS A 50 3.21 6.65 1.24
C HIS A 50 4.61 7.15 1.61
N HIS A 51 5.15 6.67 2.73
CA HIS A 51 6.53 6.85 3.19
C HIS A 51 7.23 5.50 3.23
N PRO A 52 8.56 5.42 2.96
CA PRO A 52 9.30 4.14 2.95
C PRO A 52 9.09 3.29 4.20
N THR A 53 9.14 3.91 5.38
CA THR A 53 8.93 3.21 6.65
C THR A 53 7.52 2.63 6.76
N GLU A 54 6.48 3.40 6.37
CA GLU A 54 5.09 2.93 6.41
C GLU A 54 4.89 1.73 5.48
N ILE A 55 5.38 1.81 4.24
CA ILE A 55 5.31 0.71 3.27
C ILE A 55 5.96 -0.55 3.83
N LYS A 56 7.17 -0.42 4.38
CA LYS A 56 7.90 -1.53 4.98
C LYS A 56 7.11 -2.18 6.11
N GLU A 57 6.53 -1.40 7.02
CA GLU A 57 5.79 -1.93 8.17
C GLU A 57 4.45 -2.57 7.76
N VAL A 58 3.72 -1.99 6.80
CA VAL A 58 2.53 -2.61 6.22
C VAL A 58 2.87 -3.98 5.63
N LEU A 59 3.91 -4.04 4.78
CA LEU A 59 4.32 -5.29 4.13
C LEU A 59 4.89 -6.32 5.11
N ASN A 60 5.57 -5.89 6.19
CA ASN A 60 5.97 -6.76 7.28
C ASN A 60 4.77 -7.39 7.98
N GLY A 61 3.75 -6.59 8.28
CA GLY A 61 2.50 -7.05 8.87
C GLY A 61 1.78 -8.06 7.98
N VAL A 62 1.68 -7.76 6.68
CA VAL A 62 1.06 -8.66 5.69
C VAL A 62 1.79 -10.00 5.62
N LYS A 63 3.11 -9.99 5.50
CA LYS A 63 3.90 -11.23 5.39
C LYS A 63 3.74 -12.12 6.62
N LYS A 64 3.62 -11.51 7.81
CA LYS A 64 3.37 -12.24 9.06
C LYS A 64 1.94 -12.82 9.16
N SER A 65 0.96 -12.09 8.65
CA SER A 65 -0.46 -12.47 8.74
C SER A 65 -0.89 -13.46 7.66
N PHE A 66 -0.21 -13.47 6.50
CA PHE A 66 -0.56 -14.26 5.32
C PHE A 66 0.65 -15.06 4.81
N LEU A 67 1.15 -15.98 5.65
CA LEU A 67 2.42 -16.69 5.46
C LEU A 67 2.58 -17.41 4.11
N ASN A 68 1.50 -17.94 3.56
CA ASN A 68 1.53 -18.76 2.34
C ASN A 68 0.99 -18.02 1.11
N LYS A 69 0.75 -16.72 1.20
CA LYS A 69 0.23 -15.94 0.09
C LYS A 69 1.32 -15.13 -0.59
N LYS A 70 1.22 -14.98 -1.90
CA LYS A 70 2.03 -14.03 -2.66
C LYS A 70 1.51 -12.62 -2.44
N VAL A 71 2.41 -11.66 -2.30
CA VAL A 71 2.08 -10.27 -2.03
C VAL A 71 2.30 -9.44 -3.28
N ILE A 72 1.22 -8.84 -3.78
CA ILE A 72 1.25 -7.87 -4.90
C ILE A 72 0.99 -6.49 -4.31
N SER A 73 1.97 -5.61 -4.43
CA SER A 73 1.86 -4.20 -4.03
C SER A 73 1.49 -3.34 -5.23
N ILE A 74 0.42 -2.56 -5.14
CA ILE A 74 0.17 -1.45 -6.05
C ILE A 74 0.68 -0.20 -5.34
N PHE A 75 1.69 0.46 -5.90
CA PHE A 75 2.28 1.63 -5.27
C PHE A 75 2.13 2.87 -6.14
N GLN A 76 1.45 3.89 -5.60
CA GLN A 76 1.39 5.22 -6.18
C GLN A 76 2.25 6.18 -5.36
N PRO A 77 3.43 6.57 -5.87
CA PRO A 77 4.25 7.57 -5.18
C PRO A 77 3.49 8.89 -5.05
N HIS A 78 3.68 9.56 -3.92
CA HIS A 78 3.03 10.82 -3.60
C HIS A 78 4.08 11.92 -3.45
N ARG A 79 4.02 12.94 -4.34
CA ARG A 79 4.97 14.04 -4.53
C ARG A 79 6.29 13.62 -5.17
N ILE A 80 6.70 14.37 -6.19
CA ILE A 80 7.96 14.16 -6.90
C ILE A 80 9.16 14.50 -5.98
N SER A 81 9.05 15.57 -5.17
CA SER A 81 10.07 15.95 -4.21
C SER A 81 10.40 14.79 -3.27
N ARG A 82 9.39 14.24 -2.59
CA ARG A 82 9.57 13.09 -1.67
C ARG A 82 10.19 11.88 -2.37
N LEU A 83 9.73 11.60 -3.59
CA LEU A 83 10.25 10.47 -4.36
C LEU A 83 11.73 10.65 -4.71
N ASN A 84 12.17 11.87 -5.05
CA ASN A 84 13.58 12.18 -5.27
C ASN A 84 14.41 12.02 -4.00
N ASP A 85 13.96 12.64 -2.89
CA ASP A 85 14.71 12.68 -1.63
C ASP A 85 14.87 11.29 -1.00
N LEU A 86 13.83 10.44 -1.12
CA LEU A 86 13.77 9.14 -0.46
C LEU A 86 13.83 7.95 -1.43
N SER A 87 14.27 8.15 -2.69
CA SER A 87 14.23 7.10 -3.73
C SER A 87 14.99 5.83 -3.34
N ASN A 88 16.14 5.97 -2.66
CA ASN A 88 16.91 4.84 -2.16
C ASN A 88 16.16 4.06 -1.09
N ASP A 89 15.49 4.73 -0.15
CA ASP A 89 14.73 4.09 0.91
C ASP A 89 13.47 3.44 0.38
N PHE A 90 12.77 4.11 -0.54
CA PHE A 90 11.64 3.51 -1.28
C PHE A 90 12.06 2.23 -1.99
N SER A 91 13.21 2.23 -2.66
CA SER A 91 13.66 1.05 -3.40
C SER A 91 13.88 -0.17 -2.51
N LYS A 92 14.11 0.00 -1.22
CA LYS A 92 14.33 -1.06 -0.21
C LYS A 92 13.07 -1.44 0.57
N SER A 93 11.97 -0.72 0.38
CA SER A 93 10.77 -0.88 1.21
C SER A 93 9.88 -2.05 0.80
N PHE A 94 10.09 -2.62 -0.39
CA PHE A 94 9.22 -3.66 -0.97
C PHE A 94 9.77 -5.09 -0.81
N LYS A 95 10.69 -5.33 0.13
CA LYS A 95 11.32 -6.65 0.33
C LYS A 95 10.34 -7.81 0.61
N ASN A 96 9.17 -7.47 1.14
CA ASN A 96 8.10 -8.44 1.41
C ASN A 96 7.00 -8.44 0.35
N SER A 97 7.25 -7.84 -0.80
CA SER A 97 6.40 -7.96 -2.00
C SER A 97 7.03 -8.92 -2.99
N ASP A 98 6.24 -9.82 -3.55
CA ASP A 98 6.66 -10.64 -4.69
C ASP A 98 6.60 -9.83 -6.00
N GLN A 99 5.59 -8.93 -6.10
CA GLN A 99 5.42 -8.05 -7.25
C GLN A 99 5.06 -6.62 -6.82
N VAL A 100 5.54 -5.62 -7.57
CA VAL A 100 5.22 -4.21 -7.38
C VAL A 100 4.67 -3.64 -8.68
N LEU A 101 3.41 -3.24 -8.67
CA LEU A 101 2.77 -2.47 -9.74
C LEU A 101 3.01 -0.99 -9.46
N LEU A 102 4.00 -0.41 -10.13
CA LEU A 102 4.44 0.96 -9.91
C LEU A 102 3.59 1.92 -10.76
N CYS A 103 2.71 2.67 -10.10
CA CYS A 103 1.83 3.65 -10.72
C CYS A 103 2.49 5.03 -10.92
N PRO A 104 1.95 5.89 -11.80
CA PRO A 104 2.43 7.25 -11.96
C PRO A 104 2.35 8.03 -10.65
N VAL A 105 3.31 8.96 -10.45
CA VAL A 105 3.33 9.80 -9.25
C VAL A 105 2.09 10.68 -9.17
N TYR A 106 1.49 10.72 -8.00
CA TYR A 106 0.49 11.73 -7.66
C TYR A 106 1.18 13.02 -7.19
N LYS A 107 1.09 14.07 -8.02
CA LYS A 107 1.87 15.31 -7.82
C LYS A 107 1.41 16.14 -6.62
N ALA A 108 0.18 15.99 -6.15
CA ALA A 108 -0.40 16.71 -4.99
C ALA A 108 -0.22 18.24 -5.09
N GLY A 109 -0.41 18.81 -6.28
CA GLY A 109 -0.28 20.25 -6.51
C GLY A 109 1.15 20.75 -6.70
N GLU A 110 2.18 19.90 -6.65
CA GLU A 110 3.55 20.32 -6.92
C GLU A 110 3.70 20.82 -8.36
N LYS A 111 4.18 22.07 -8.52
CA LYS A 111 4.50 22.70 -9.80
C LYS A 111 5.97 22.46 -10.21
N ILE A 112 6.60 21.43 -9.68
CA ILE A 112 8.03 21.18 -9.86
C ILE A 112 8.27 20.62 -11.26
N LYS A 113 9.18 21.24 -12.01
CA LYS A 113 9.67 20.77 -13.33
C LYS A 113 10.74 19.66 -13.21
N LEU A 114 10.85 18.99 -12.05
CA LEU A 114 11.83 17.93 -11.85
C LEU A 114 11.44 16.71 -12.70
N LYS A 115 12.38 16.28 -13.56
CA LYS A 115 12.27 15.01 -14.27
C LYS A 115 12.73 13.89 -13.35
N PHE A 116 11.81 13.00 -12.97
CA PHE A 116 12.15 11.79 -12.24
C PHE A 116 12.37 10.63 -13.20
N LYS A 117 13.45 9.86 -12.98
CA LYS A 117 13.80 8.71 -13.84
C LYS A 117 13.06 7.45 -13.36
N TYR A 118 11.80 7.30 -13.78
CA TYR A 118 10.93 6.21 -13.35
C TYR A 118 11.48 4.82 -13.64
N GLU A 119 12.05 4.62 -14.82
CA GLU A 119 12.62 3.32 -15.23
C GLU A 119 13.84 2.95 -14.36
N LYS A 120 14.65 3.96 -13.99
CA LYS A 120 15.75 3.73 -13.04
C LYS A 120 15.20 3.32 -11.68
N PHE A 121 14.19 4.02 -11.19
CA PHE A 121 13.58 3.73 -9.90
C PHE A 121 12.95 2.34 -9.87
N ALA A 122 12.26 1.91 -10.93
CA ALA A 122 11.73 0.57 -11.06
C ALA A 122 12.83 -0.50 -10.98
N ARG A 123 13.96 -0.28 -11.70
CA ARG A 123 15.14 -1.16 -11.61
C ARG A 123 15.75 -1.18 -10.19
N ASP A 124 15.82 -0.03 -9.54
CA ASP A 124 16.36 0.07 -8.17
C ASP A 124 15.47 -0.69 -7.17
N ILE A 125 14.13 -0.62 -7.28
CA ILE A 125 13.20 -1.44 -6.50
C ILE A 125 13.46 -2.93 -6.77
N SER A 126 13.49 -3.34 -8.02
CA SER A 126 13.72 -4.74 -8.38
C SER A 126 15.03 -5.27 -7.81
N LYS A 127 16.11 -4.50 -7.92
CA LYS A 127 17.44 -4.85 -7.39
C LYS A 127 17.46 -4.93 -5.87
N ASN A 128 16.95 -3.92 -5.16
CA ASN A 128 17.11 -3.74 -3.72
C ASN A 128 16.05 -4.50 -2.91
N SER A 129 14.87 -4.71 -3.47
CA SER A 129 13.77 -5.45 -2.84
C SER A 129 13.58 -6.86 -3.41
N LYS A 130 14.24 -7.21 -4.52
CA LYS A 130 14.09 -8.49 -5.23
C LYS A 130 12.66 -8.79 -5.69
N ALA A 131 11.83 -7.76 -5.83
CA ALA A 131 10.47 -7.85 -6.32
C ALA A 131 10.43 -7.71 -7.85
N LEU A 132 9.49 -8.40 -8.51
CA LEU A 132 9.17 -8.14 -9.91
C LEU A 132 8.44 -6.80 -10.01
N VAL A 133 9.01 -5.84 -10.73
CA VAL A 133 8.39 -4.51 -10.89
C VAL A 133 7.76 -4.37 -12.27
N ILE A 134 6.49 -4.00 -12.30
CA ILE A 134 5.73 -3.72 -13.51
C ILE A 134 5.26 -2.27 -13.45
N MET A 135 5.60 -1.50 -14.49
CA MET A 135 5.17 -0.11 -14.60
C MET A 135 3.72 -0.05 -15.11
N VAL A 136 2.91 0.75 -14.43
CA VAL A 136 1.49 0.97 -14.73
C VAL A 136 1.34 2.44 -15.14
N ASN A 137 0.81 2.71 -16.32
CA ASN A 137 0.63 4.08 -16.80
C ASN A 137 -0.76 4.64 -16.49
N GLN A 138 -1.77 3.77 -16.44
CA GLN A 138 -3.17 4.14 -16.23
C GLN A 138 -3.95 3.02 -15.52
N LYS A 139 -5.13 3.34 -15.01
CA LYS A 139 -5.98 2.37 -14.30
C LYS A 139 -6.30 1.12 -15.14
N GLN A 140 -6.47 1.26 -16.46
CA GLN A 140 -6.77 0.14 -17.34
C GLN A 140 -5.67 -0.93 -17.35
N ASP A 141 -4.41 -0.54 -17.15
CA ASP A 141 -3.29 -1.48 -17.06
C ASP A 141 -3.43 -2.40 -15.83
N LEU A 142 -3.94 -1.85 -14.69
CA LEU A 142 -4.26 -2.66 -13.51
C LEU A 142 -5.38 -3.65 -13.79
N VAL A 143 -6.45 -3.22 -14.47
CA VAL A 143 -7.56 -4.10 -14.85
C VAL A 143 -7.05 -5.28 -15.68
N ASN A 144 -6.26 -4.97 -16.74
CA ASN A 144 -5.70 -5.98 -17.62
C ASN A 144 -4.76 -6.93 -16.89
N PHE A 145 -3.92 -6.38 -16.00
CA PHE A 145 -3.02 -7.19 -15.18
C PHE A 145 -3.80 -8.19 -14.31
N PHE A 146 -4.77 -7.73 -13.56
CA PHE A 146 -5.50 -8.59 -12.63
C PHE A 146 -6.42 -9.60 -13.32
N LYS A 147 -6.98 -9.28 -14.48
CA LYS A 147 -7.76 -10.26 -15.27
C LYS A 147 -6.92 -11.44 -15.76
N ASN A 148 -5.63 -11.20 -16.05
CA ASN A 148 -4.81 -12.18 -16.74
C ASN A 148 -3.75 -12.87 -15.86
N ASN A 149 -3.45 -12.36 -14.67
CA ASN A 149 -2.26 -12.80 -13.91
C ASN A 149 -2.56 -13.33 -12.50
N LEU A 150 -3.79 -13.22 -12.00
CA LEU A 150 -4.15 -13.77 -10.69
C LEU A 150 -4.29 -15.30 -10.73
N LYS A 151 -3.79 -15.96 -9.69
CA LYS A 151 -3.85 -17.43 -9.51
C LYS A 151 -4.71 -17.87 -8.31
N GLY A 152 -5.27 -16.91 -7.57
CA GLY A 152 -6.11 -17.17 -6.38
C GLY A 152 -5.33 -17.31 -5.06
N ASN A 153 -4.00 -17.23 -5.10
CA ASN A 153 -3.15 -17.32 -3.92
C ASN A 153 -2.40 -16.02 -3.59
N GLU A 154 -2.99 -14.90 -3.96
CA GLU A 154 -2.38 -13.58 -3.74
C GLU A 154 -3.13 -12.76 -2.68
N ILE A 155 -2.42 -11.81 -2.11
CA ILE A 155 -2.93 -10.64 -1.40
C ILE A 155 -2.50 -9.41 -2.20
N VAL A 156 -3.43 -8.54 -2.50
CA VAL A 156 -3.17 -7.27 -3.20
C VAL A 156 -3.33 -6.11 -2.25
N ILE A 157 -2.33 -5.22 -2.21
CA ILE A 157 -2.35 -4.03 -1.35
C ILE A 157 -2.07 -2.81 -2.18
N GLY A 158 -3.04 -1.90 -2.25
CA GLY A 158 -2.84 -0.58 -2.81
C GLY A 158 -2.31 0.37 -1.76
N MET A 159 -1.19 1.00 -2.03
CA MET A 159 -0.50 1.92 -1.13
C MET A 159 -0.26 3.28 -1.78
N GLY A 160 -0.60 4.34 -1.07
CA GLY A 160 -0.40 5.71 -1.51
C GLY A 160 -1.41 6.70 -0.94
N ALA A 161 -1.01 7.98 -0.85
CA ALA A 161 -1.86 9.06 -0.35
C ALA A 161 -2.67 9.78 -1.44
N GLY A 162 -2.53 9.34 -2.70
CA GLY A 162 -3.19 9.94 -3.87
C GLY A 162 -4.46 9.22 -4.31
N SER A 163 -4.66 9.15 -5.62
CA SER A 163 -5.86 8.60 -6.27
C SER A 163 -5.95 7.07 -6.27
N ILE A 164 -4.93 6.36 -5.80
CA ILE A 164 -4.88 4.89 -5.87
C ILE A 164 -6.03 4.21 -5.13
N SER A 165 -6.49 4.78 -4.02
CA SER A 165 -7.66 4.30 -3.28
C SER A 165 -8.94 4.31 -4.16
N GLY A 166 -9.14 5.40 -4.93
CA GLY A 166 -10.22 5.48 -5.91
C GLY A 166 -10.08 4.42 -7.01
N TRP A 167 -8.87 4.24 -7.56
CA TRP A 167 -8.61 3.21 -8.57
C TRP A 167 -8.95 1.81 -8.08
N LEU A 168 -8.58 1.47 -6.82
CA LEU A 168 -8.91 0.18 -6.23
C LEU A 168 -10.42 -0.05 -6.07
N ARG A 169 -11.14 0.95 -5.61
CA ARG A 169 -12.60 0.85 -5.47
C ARG A 169 -13.29 0.66 -6.83
N GLU A 170 -12.81 1.33 -7.85
CA GLU A 170 -13.31 1.19 -9.22
C GLU A 170 -12.94 -0.16 -9.85
N LEU A 171 -11.74 -0.73 -9.55
CA LEU A 171 -11.33 -2.05 -10.06
C LEU A 171 -12.38 -3.13 -9.80
N LYS A 172 -13.06 -3.08 -8.64
CA LYS A 172 -14.14 -4.00 -8.30
C LYS A 172 -15.22 -4.11 -9.39
N ASN A 173 -15.51 -3.00 -10.08
CA ASN A 173 -16.54 -2.95 -11.11
C ASN A 173 -16.07 -3.56 -12.44
N PHE A 174 -14.77 -3.56 -12.70
CA PHE A 174 -14.16 -4.05 -13.96
C PHE A 174 -13.71 -5.52 -13.87
N LEU A 175 -13.55 -6.04 -12.65
CA LEU A 175 -13.10 -7.41 -12.40
C LEU A 175 -14.27 -8.40 -12.14
N ARG A 176 -15.48 -7.89 -12.11
CA ARG A 176 -16.72 -8.71 -11.99
C ARG A 176 -17.06 -9.45 -13.27
#